data_7505e9bea1f21b73276e479625a79d33
#
_entry.id   7505e9bea1f21b73276e479625a79d33
#
_cell.length_a   1.000
_cell.length_b   1.000
_cell.length_c   1.000
_cell.angle_alpha   90.00
_cell.angle_beta   90.00
_cell.angle_gamma   90.00
#
_symmetry.space_group_name_H-M   'P 1'
#
loop_
_entity.id
_entity.type
_entity.pdbx_description
1 polymer ?
#
loop_
_entity_poly.entity_id
_entity_poly.type
_entity_poly.pdbx_seq_one_letter_code
_entity_poly.pdbx_strand_id
1 'polypeptide(L)'
;MITEMELGHRIRDLRKKKGLSQLSFAADINAPQSTVAWWETGRCYPKMESLGRLERVFGMPVSALLLESGTPKGIPTEQEIGKRILAWRKLRGMTLQQLADKAGVGLTTIYNLEQGLWYAKMPTYLYIAEALGVSLDALIYEEARA
;
A
#
# COMPACT_ATOMS: atom_id res chain seq x y z
N MET A 1 -2.49 2.48 11.98
CA MET A 1 -1.87 2.49 10.64
C MET A 1 -0.44 2.01 10.78
N ILE A 2 -0.05 1.04 9.98
CA ILE A 2 1.30 0.45 10.07
C ILE A 2 2.35 1.44 9.57
N THR A 3 3.45 1.58 10.33
CA THR A 3 4.56 2.44 9.94
C THR A 3 5.53 1.68 9.04
N GLU A 4 6.41 2.43 8.35
CA GLU A 4 7.49 1.82 7.54
C GLU A 4 8.34 0.86 8.37
N MET A 5 8.66 1.26 9.60
CA MET A 5 9.46 0.46 10.52
C MET A 5 8.74 -0.83 10.92
N GLU A 6 7.46 -0.73 11.27
CA GLU A 6 6.67 -1.90 11.65
C GLU A 6 6.52 -2.89 10.50
N LEU A 7 6.26 -2.38 9.29
CA LEU A 7 6.20 -3.22 8.10
C LEU A 7 7.54 -3.88 7.82
N GLY A 8 8.62 -3.11 7.93
CA GLY A 8 9.98 -3.62 7.76
C GLY A 8 10.30 -4.75 8.71
N HIS A 9 9.93 -4.61 9.98
CA HIS A 9 10.12 -5.66 10.98
C HIS A 9 9.31 -6.93 10.64
N ARG A 10 8.08 -6.78 10.17
CA ARG A 10 7.26 -7.93 9.74
C ARG A 10 7.88 -8.66 8.55
N ILE A 11 8.36 -7.92 7.56
CA ILE A 11 9.05 -8.51 6.40
C ILE A 11 10.28 -9.28 6.86
N ARG A 12 11.08 -8.69 7.74
CA ARG A 12 12.28 -9.33 8.28
C ARG A 12 11.96 -10.61 9.03
N ASP A 13 10.95 -10.58 9.92
CA ASP A 13 10.56 -11.73 10.69
C ASP A 13 10.07 -12.88 9.80
N LEU A 14 9.24 -12.57 8.80
CA LEU A 14 8.75 -13.57 7.85
C LEU A 14 9.89 -14.15 7.01
N ARG A 15 10.82 -13.32 6.58
CA ARG A 15 12.01 -13.76 5.85
C ARG A 15 12.82 -14.74 6.70
N LYS A 16 13.08 -14.39 7.95
CA LYS A 16 13.85 -15.24 8.88
C LYS A 16 13.14 -16.56 9.17
N LYS A 17 11.83 -16.54 9.33
CA LYS A 17 11.04 -17.77 9.51
C LYS A 17 11.17 -18.73 8.33
N LYS A 18 11.36 -18.21 7.14
CA LYS A 18 11.60 -19.02 5.94
C LYS A 18 13.07 -19.43 5.77
N GLY A 19 13.93 -19.00 6.66
CA GLY A 19 15.35 -19.32 6.60
C GLY A 19 16.10 -18.63 5.46
N LEU A 20 15.56 -17.52 4.94
CA LEU A 20 16.16 -16.80 3.82
C LEU A 20 17.09 -15.70 4.29
N SER A 21 18.24 -15.54 3.62
CA SER A 21 19.07 -14.35 3.75
C SER A 21 18.42 -13.18 2.98
N GLN A 22 18.87 -11.95 3.26
CA GLN A 22 18.42 -10.80 2.46
C GLN A 22 18.72 -11.00 0.97
N LEU A 23 19.88 -11.55 0.63
CA LEU A 23 20.28 -11.78 -0.74
C LEU A 23 19.38 -12.82 -1.44
N SER A 24 19.14 -13.97 -0.79
CA SER A 24 18.25 -15.00 -1.32
C SER A 24 16.83 -14.50 -1.49
N PHE A 25 16.34 -13.77 -0.49
CA PHE A 25 15.00 -13.18 -0.53
C PHE A 25 14.87 -12.16 -1.67
N ALA A 26 15.87 -11.29 -1.82
CA ALA A 26 15.89 -10.32 -2.92
C ALA A 26 15.84 -10.99 -4.29
N ALA A 27 16.58 -12.11 -4.47
CA ALA A 27 16.52 -12.89 -5.69
C ALA A 27 15.12 -13.47 -5.95
N ASP A 28 14.47 -13.97 -4.91
CA ASP A 28 13.13 -14.57 -5.02
C ASP A 28 12.05 -13.55 -5.42
N ILE A 29 12.21 -12.31 -4.99
CA ILE A 29 11.27 -11.21 -5.34
C ILE A 29 11.76 -10.35 -6.51
N ASN A 30 12.86 -10.76 -7.14
CA ASN A 30 13.45 -10.04 -8.26
C ASN A 30 13.73 -8.57 -7.96
N ALA A 31 14.37 -8.30 -6.83
CA ALA A 31 14.73 -6.97 -6.38
C ALA A 31 16.19 -6.92 -5.94
N PRO A 32 16.82 -5.73 -5.92
CA PRO A 32 18.17 -5.58 -5.34
C PRO A 32 18.14 -5.87 -3.84
N GLN A 33 19.24 -6.41 -3.31
CA GLN A 33 19.38 -6.64 -1.87
C GLN A 33 19.22 -5.33 -1.08
N SER A 34 19.72 -4.21 -1.61
CA SER A 34 19.60 -2.90 -0.97
C SER A 34 18.13 -2.51 -0.75
N THR A 35 17.25 -2.87 -1.67
CA THR A 35 15.81 -2.60 -1.54
C THR A 35 15.22 -3.35 -0.34
N VAL A 36 15.56 -4.63 -0.17
CA VAL A 36 15.13 -5.41 0.99
C VAL A 36 15.66 -4.79 2.28
N ALA A 37 16.93 -4.40 2.29
CA ALA A 37 17.54 -3.75 3.45
C ALA A 37 16.81 -2.44 3.80
N TRP A 38 16.40 -1.66 2.82
CA TRP A 38 15.67 -0.41 3.04
C TRP A 38 14.27 -0.65 3.62
N TRP A 39 13.59 -1.69 3.17
CA TRP A 39 12.30 -2.06 3.76
C TRP A 39 12.48 -2.47 5.23
N GLU A 40 13.42 -3.36 5.49
CA GLU A 40 13.66 -3.91 6.84
C GLU A 40 14.15 -2.86 7.84
N THR A 41 14.78 -1.79 7.36
CA THR A 41 15.25 -0.68 8.21
C THR A 41 14.27 0.49 8.27
N GLY A 42 13.12 0.36 7.62
CA GLY A 42 12.08 1.40 7.66
C GLY A 42 12.37 2.64 6.84
N ARG A 43 13.25 2.56 5.84
CA ARG A 43 13.57 3.70 4.97
C ARG A 43 12.49 3.99 3.94
N CYS A 44 11.76 2.98 3.53
CA CYS A 44 10.69 3.13 2.55
C CYS A 44 9.71 1.98 2.62
N TYR A 45 8.50 2.21 2.11
CA TYR A 45 7.51 1.16 1.91
C TYR A 45 7.79 0.42 0.59
N PRO A 46 7.49 -0.90 0.53
CA PRO A 46 7.43 -1.59 -0.76
C PRO A 46 6.37 -0.96 -1.67
N LYS A 47 6.65 -0.93 -2.96
CA LYS A 47 5.63 -0.56 -3.97
C LYS A 47 4.57 -1.66 -4.05
N MET A 48 3.39 -1.33 -4.58
CA MET A 48 2.29 -2.31 -4.71
C MET A 48 2.70 -3.55 -5.49
N GLU A 49 3.50 -3.39 -6.54
CA GLU A 49 4.01 -4.53 -7.32
C GLU A 49 4.90 -5.45 -6.48
N SER A 50 5.73 -4.85 -5.64
CA SER A 50 6.59 -5.63 -4.73
C SER A 50 5.77 -6.38 -3.69
N LEU A 51 4.68 -5.79 -3.21
CA LEU A 51 3.76 -6.45 -2.27
C LEU A 51 3.16 -7.72 -2.88
N GLY A 52 2.84 -7.71 -4.18
CA GLY A 52 2.38 -8.91 -4.88
C GLY A 52 3.42 -10.03 -4.91
N ARG A 53 4.69 -9.66 -5.07
CA ARG A 53 5.79 -10.61 -5.02
C ARG A 53 5.99 -11.16 -3.60
N LEU A 54 5.82 -10.31 -2.58
CA LEU A 54 5.88 -10.73 -1.18
C LEU A 54 4.77 -11.73 -0.86
N GLU A 55 3.56 -11.54 -1.37
CA GLU A 55 2.47 -12.50 -1.22
C GLU A 55 2.87 -13.90 -1.70
N ARG A 56 3.50 -13.96 -2.86
CA ARG A 56 3.93 -15.24 -3.42
C ARG A 56 5.01 -15.92 -2.59
N VAL A 57 6.00 -15.15 -2.15
CA VAL A 57 7.11 -15.71 -1.38
C VAL A 57 6.65 -16.14 0.01
N PHE A 58 5.85 -15.33 0.68
CA PHE A 58 5.41 -15.63 2.05
C PHE A 58 4.18 -16.54 2.11
N GLY A 59 3.50 -16.75 0.99
CA GLY A 59 2.29 -17.58 0.95
C GLY A 59 1.14 -17.02 1.76
N MET A 60 1.09 -15.69 1.91
CA MET A 60 0.01 -15.02 2.63
C MET A 60 -0.42 -13.77 1.88
N PRO A 61 -1.68 -13.34 2.04
CA PRO A 61 -2.14 -12.12 1.38
C PRO A 61 -1.50 -10.87 1.98
N VAL A 62 -1.36 -9.83 1.17
CA VAL A 62 -0.76 -8.57 1.58
C VAL A 62 -1.51 -7.93 2.74
N SER A 63 -2.80 -8.17 2.86
CA SER A 63 -3.60 -7.65 3.98
C SER A 63 -3.09 -8.16 5.33
N ALA A 64 -2.60 -9.40 5.39
CA ALA A 64 -1.99 -9.95 6.61
C ALA A 64 -0.66 -9.28 6.94
N LEU A 65 0.01 -8.71 5.93
CA LEU A 65 1.30 -8.04 6.10
C LEU A 65 1.12 -6.56 6.48
N LEU A 66 0.19 -5.87 5.82
CA LEU A 66 0.01 -4.42 5.94
C LEU A 66 -0.97 -4.00 7.02
N LEU A 67 -1.98 -4.80 7.30
CA LEU A 67 -3.12 -4.38 8.09
C LEU A 67 -3.08 -5.02 9.47
N GLU A 68 -3.49 -4.26 10.46
CA GLU A 68 -3.54 -4.74 11.85
C GLU A 68 -4.61 -5.81 12.03
N SER A 69 -5.69 -5.70 11.29
CA SER A 69 -6.79 -6.65 11.33
C SER A 69 -7.52 -6.64 9.99
N GLY A 70 -7.99 -7.79 9.56
CA GLY A 70 -8.76 -7.86 8.34
C GLY A 70 -8.87 -9.26 7.80
N THR A 71 -9.85 -9.47 6.94
CA THR A 71 -9.98 -10.70 6.16
C THR A 71 -8.87 -10.73 5.11
N PRO A 72 -8.14 -11.83 4.98
CA PRO A 72 -7.13 -11.95 3.94
C PRO A 72 -7.72 -11.69 2.55
N LYS A 73 -7.18 -10.71 1.87
CA LYS A 73 -7.59 -10.35 0.51
C LYS A 73 -6.35 -10.16 -0.34
N GLY A 74 -6.44 -10.52 -1.62
CA GLY A 74 -5.39 -10.22 -2.57
C GLY A 74 -5.24 -8.73 -2.82
N ILE A 75 -4.21 -8.34 -3.57
CA ILE A 75 -3.99 -6.94 -3.93
C ILE A 75 -5.04 -6.51 -4.94
N PRO A 76 -5.83 -5.45 -4.68
CA PRO A 76 -6.77 -4.93 -5.66
C PRO A 76 -6.03 -4.30 -6.85
N THR A 77 -6.72 -4.22 -7.97
CA THR A 77 -6.18 -3.60 -9.18
C THR A 77 -6.13 -2.09 -9.03
N GLU A 78 -5.36 -1.43 -9.90
CA GLU A 78 -5.29 0.03 -9.97
C GLU A 78 -6.69 0.64 -10.16
N GLN A 79 -7.51 0.01 -10.99
CA GLN A 79 -8.87 0.46 -11.26
C GLN A 79 -9.76 0.34 -10.03
N GLU A 80 -9.64 -0.75 -9.29
CA GLU A 80 -10.42 -0.95 -8.06
C GLU A 80 -10.08 0.09 -6.99
N ILE A 81 -8.80 0.33 -6.78
CA ILE A 81 -8.36 1.36 -5.82
C ILE A 81 -8.80 2.75 -6.29
N GLY A 82 -8.64 3.04 -7.57
CA GLY A 82 -9.04 4.33 -8.15
C GLY A 82 -10.53 4.61 -7.97
N LYS A 83 -11.37 3.63 -8.21
CA LYS A 83 -12.82 3.74 -8.00
C LYS A 83 -13.16 4.00 -6.54
N ARG A 84 -12.44 3.37 -5.61
CA ARG A 84 -12.64 3.59 -4.17
C ARG A 84 -12.23 4.98 -3.75
N ILE A 85 -11.10 5.48 -4.23
CA ILE A 85 -10.67 6.86 -3.97
C ILE A 85 -11.73 7.85 -4.46
N LEU A 86 -12.19 7.69 -5.69
CA LEU A 86 -13.23 8.53 -6.27
C LEU A 86 -14.53 8.49 -5.45
N ALA A 87 -14.98 7.29 -5.06
CA ALA A 87 -16.19 7.12 -4.28
C ALA A 87 -16.07 7.76 -2.89
N TRP A 88 -14.96 7.56 -2.18
CA TRP A 88 -14.71 8.19 -0.89
C TRP A 88 -14.65 9.72 -1.01
N ARG A 89 -13.98 10.24 -2.05
CA ARG A 89 -13.89 11.67 -2.28
C ARG A 89 -15.28 12.28 -2.47
N LYS A 90 -16.10 11.68 -3.33
CA LYS A 90 -17.47 12.14 -3.57
C LYS A 90 -18.34 12.04 -2.31
N LEU A 91 -18.20 10.97 -1.56
CA LEU A 91 -18.93 10.78 -0.30
C LEU A 91 -18.58 11.88 0.71
N ARG A 92 -17.34 12.34 0.73
CA ARG A 92 -16.90 13.45 1.60
C ARG A 92 -17.20 14.84 1.00
N GLY A 93 -17.80 14.90 -0.19
CA GLY A 93 -18.15 16.17 -0.84
C GLY A 93 -16.94 16.98 -1.28
N MET A 94 -15.82 16.33 -1.57
CA MET A 94 -14.58 17.00 -1.99
C MET A 94 -14.42 17.05 -3.50
N THR A 95 -13.86 18.17 -3.99
CA THR A 95 -13.36 18.25 -5.36
C THR A 95 -11.98 17.58 -5.45
N LEU A 96 -11.52 17.33 -6.67
CA LEU A 96 -10.15 16.81 -6.89
C LEU A 96 -9.10 17.72 -6.23
N GLN A 97 -9.25 19.03 -6.40
CA GLN A 97 -8.30 20.00 -5.84
C GLN A 97 -8.32 19.98 -4.30
N GLN A 98 -9.50 19.88 -3.71
CA GLN A 98 -9.62 19.82 -2.25
C GLN A 98 -8.96 18.59 -1.67
N LEU A 99 -9.14 17.43 -2.31
CA LEU A 99 -8.48 16.21 -1.86
C LEU A 99 -6.96 16.31 -2.05
N ALA A 100 -6.51 16.80 -3.19
CA ALA A 100 -5.08 16.98 -3.48
C ALA A 100 -4.42 17.89 -2.44
N ASP A 101 -5.04 19.02 -2.14
CA ASP A 101 -4.53 19.98 -1.15
C ASP A 101 -4.48 19.36 0.25
N LYS A 102 -5.56 18.68 0.65
CA LYS A 102 -5.64 18.08 1.97
C LYS A 102 -4.67 16.91 2.16
N ALA A 103 -4.45 16.14 1.13
CA ALA A 103 -3.49 15.02 1.15
C ALA A 103 -2.05 15.48 0.95
N GLY A 104 -1.83 16.70 0.48
CA GLY A 104 -0.51 17.22 0.19
C GLY A 104 0.13 16.57 -1.04
N VAL A 105 -0.68 16.16 -2.01
CA VAL A 105 -0.23 15.57 -3.27
C VAL A 105 -0.72 16.38 -4.46
N GLY A 106 -0.12 16.16 -5.63
CA GLY A 106 -0.50 16.89 -6.83
C GLY A 106 -1.90 16.52 -7.33
N LEU A 107 -2.60 17.49 -7.92
CA LEU A 107 -3.91 17.29 -8.53
C LEU A 107 -3.86 16.18 -9.60
N THR A 108 -2.85 16.21 -10.46
CA THR A 108 -2.64 15.20 -11.50
C THR A 108 -2.49 13.79 -10.89
N THR A 109 -1.81 13.68 -9.76
CA THR A 109 -1.65 12.40 -9.06
C THR A 109 -3.01 11.84 -8.65
N ILE A 110 -3.87 12.64 -8.02
CA ILE A 110 -5.21 12.20 -7.61
C ILE A 110 -6.03 11.81 -8.84
N TYR A 111 -6.03 12.64 -9.87
CA TYR A 111 -6.77 12.36 -11.10
C TYR A 111 -6.34 11.03 -11.73
N ASN A 112 -5.05 10.81 -11.87
CA ASN A 112 -4.54 9.59 -12.49
C ASN A 112 -4.83 8.35 -11.65
N LEU A 113 -4.78 8.46 -10.32
CA LEU A 113 -5.15 7.36 -9.44
C LEU A 113 -6.63 7.01 -9.58
N GLU A 114 -7.50 8.00 -9.63
CA GLU A 114 -8.94 7.77 -9.83
C GLU A 114 -9.26 7.14 -11.20
N GLN A 115 -8.44 7.44 -12.21
CA GLN A 115 -8.58 6.84 -13.54
C GLN A 115 -8.00 5.41 -13.61
N GLY A 116 -7.31 4.96 -12.56
CA GLY A 116 -6.72 3.63 -12.52
C GLY A 116 -5.52 3.44 -13.44
N LEU A 117 -4.75 4.49 -13.67
CA LEU A 117 -3.63 4.45 -14.61
C LEU A 117 -2.38 3.79 -14.03
N TRP A 118 -2.17 3.90 -12.72
CA TRP A 118 -1.05 3.26 -12.04
C TRP A 118 -1.32 3.10 -10.55
N TYR A 119 -0.46 2.33 -9.90
CA TYR A 119 -0.38 2.31 -8.43
C TYR A 119 0.44 3.49 -7.93
N ALA A 120 0.01 4.12 -6.86
CA ALA A 120 0.82 5.08 -6.14
C ALA A 120 1.82 4.37 -5.22
N LYS A 121 2.78 5.14 -4.72
CA LYS A 121 3.63 4.70 -3.61
C LYS A 121 2.78 4.62 -2.34
N MET A 122 3.14 3.72 -1.41
CA MET A 122 2.40 3.54 -0.16
C MET A 122 2.18 4.85 0.62
N PRO A 123 3.18 5.72 0.81
CA PRO A 123 2.93 6.97 1.52
C PRO A 123 1.81 7.82 0.89
N THR A 124 1.69 7.81 -0.42
CA THR A 124 0.62 8.54 -1.12
C THR A 124 -0.75 8.02 -0.72
N TYR A 125 -0.94 6.71 -0.67
CA TYR A 125 -2.21 6.12 -0.22
C TYR A 125 -2.50 6.46 1.24
N LEU A 126 -1.49 6.47 2.09
CA LEU A 126 -1.65 6.85 3.50
C LEU A 126 -2.12 8.30 3.62
N TYR A 127 -1.54 9.21 2.86
CA TYR A 127 -1.95 10.62 2.87
C TYR A 127 -3.38 10.81 2.36
N ILE A 128 -3.76 10.07 1.32
CA ILE A 128 -5.12 10.11 0.79
C ILE A 128 -6.11 9.56 1.80
N ALA A 129 -5.82 8.43 2.43
CA ALA A 129 -6.67 7.83 3.45
C ALA A 129 -6.87 8.80 4.62
N GLU A 130 -5.81 9.42 5.09
CA GLU A 130 -5.86 10.41 6.16
C GLU A 130 -6.71 11.63 5.77
N ALA A 131 -6.52 12.12 4.55
CA ALA A 131 -7.29 13.26 4.03
C ALA A 131 -8.79 12.94 3.94
N LEU A 132 -9.13 11.70 3.63
CA LEU A 132 -10.52 11.25 3.55
C LEU A 132 -11.09 10.86 4.91
N GLY A 133 -10.26 10.75 5.94
CA GLY A 133 -10.68 10.35 7.28
C GLY A 133 -11.03 8.87 7.37
N VAL A 134 -10.37 8.04 6.58
CA VAL A 134 -10.58 6.59 6.57
C VAL A 134 -9.26 5.86 6.83
N SER A 135 -9.34 4.59 7.23
CA SER A 135 -8.16 3.76 7.37
C SER A 135 -7.63 3.37 5.98
N LEU A 136 -6.36 2.98 5.94
CA LEU A 136 -5.78 2.44 4.71
C LEU A 136 -6.55 1.20 4.25
N ASP A 137 -7.00 0.38 5.19
CA ASP A 137 -7.83 -0.79 4.97
C ASP A 137 -9.11 -0.44 4.20
N ALA A 138 -9.82 0.56 4.71
CA ALA A 138 -11.06 1.04 4.08
C ALA A 138 -10.80 1.58 2.68
N LEU A 139 -9.72 2.32 2.50
CA LEU A 139 -9.39 2.90 1.20
C LEU A 139 -9.10 1.83 0.15
N ILE A 140 -8.34 0.81 0.51
CA ILE A 140 -7.84 -0.19 -0.44
C ILE A 140 -8.85 -1.32 -0.65
N TYR A 141 -9.52 -1.78 0.41
CA TYR A 141 -10.31 -3.02 0.37
C TYR A 141 -11.81 -2.84 0.54
N GLU A 142 -12.28 -1.70 1.00
CA GLU A 142 -13.69 -1.51 1.32
C GLU A 142 -14.37 -0.54 0.36
N GLU A 143 -15.61 -0.84 0.02
CA GLU A 143 -16.44 0.09 -0.74
C GLU A 143 -16.78 1.32 0.13
N ALA A 144 -16.77 2.49 -0.50
CA ALA A 144 -17.13 3.73 0.19
C ALA A 144 -18.58 3.71 0.62
N ARG A 145 -18.81 4.06 1.88
CA ARG A 145 -20.15 4.14 2.45
C ARG A 145 -20.17 5.14 3.60
N ALA A 146 -21.36 5.68 3.84
CA ALA A 146 -21.57 6.63 4.92
C ALA A 146 -21.38 6.01 6.31
#